data_8fff64abe53fa40b5185fe223eae5999
#
_entry.id   8fff64abe53fa40b5185fe223eae5999
#
_cell.length_a   1.000
_cell.length_b   1.000
_cell.length_c   1.000
_cell.angle_alpha   90.00
_cell.angle_beta   90.00
_cell.angle_gamma   90.00
#
_symmetry.space_group_name_H-M   'P 1'
#
loop_
_entity.id
_entity.type
_entity.pdbx_description
1 polymer ?
#
loop_
_entity_poly.entity_id
_entity_poly.type
_entity_poly.pdbx_seq_one_letter_code
_entity_poly.pdbx_strand_id
1 'polypeptide(L)'
;MSGGLQQSPVRAVVPGSPEWLRLAPTIVDLFERREREQRLLSDKTSDAPRAVDWIYANEDGARRIYYFEASRRVASASADVDHDTDPPGTVRITVAGFLHDASGRLTPLGTKSELRWEQDGLPAGPSRPDFLPLGVVAQGERSVWVMKGQSGTSKWFTLYDVSTSGTRALLTARADRC
;
A
#
# COMPACT_ATOMS: atom_id res chain seq x y z
N MET A 1 9.37 21.05 -27.53
CA MET A 1 8.46 19.89 -27.62
C MET A 1 7.50 19.99 -26.45
N SER A 2 6.24 20.34 -26.73
CA SER A 2 5.19 20.48 -25.68
C SER A 2 4.74 19.07 -25.29
N GLY A 3 5.32 18.49 -24.26
CA GLY A 3 4.79 17.28 -23.64
C GLY A 3 3.48 17.62 -22.94
N GLY A 4 2.36 17.39 -23.62
CA GLY A 4 1.04 17.57 -23.02
C GLY A 4 0.89 16.63 -21.81
N LEU A 5 0.13 17.08 -20.82
CA LEU A 5 -0.28 16.23 -19.69
C LEU A 5 -1.16 15.11 -20.25
N GLN A 6 -0.73 13.86 -20.06
CA GLN A 6 -1.49 12.70 -20.48
C GLN A 6 -2.06 12.00 -19.25
N GLN A 7 -3.38 11.89 -19.21
CA GLN A 7 -4.05 11.11 -18.20
C GLN A 7 -4.00 9.63 -18.60
N SER A 8 -3.51 8.78 -17.68
CA SER A 8 -3.45 7.35 -17.85
C SER A 8 -4.45 6.65 -16.92
N PRO A 9 -5.15 5.64 -17.41
CA PRO A 9 -6.05 4.85 -16.58
C PRO A 9 -5.25 4.02 -15.56
N VAL A 10 -5.86 3.82 -14.40
CA VAL A 10 -5.38 2.89 -13.39
C VAL A 10 -6.33 1.71 -13.36
N ARG A 11 -5.80 0.49 -13.44
CA ARG A 11 -6.59 -0.73 -13.32
C ARG A 11 -6.15 -1.56 -12.12
N ALA A 12 -7.10 -2.27 -11.51
CA ALA A 12 -6.77 -3.30 -10.53
C ALA A 12 -6.17 -4.52 -11.25
N VAL A 13 -5.11 -5.09 -10.67
CA VAL A 13 -4.57 -6.37 -11.10
C VAL A 13 -5.40 -7.48 -10.46
N VAL A 14 -5.93 -8.37 -11.27
CA VAL A 14 -6.81 -9.45 -10.80
C VAL A 14 -6.03 -10.45 -9.95
N PRO A 15 -6.45 -10.73 -8.70
CA PRO A 15 -5.82 -11.74 -7.88
C PRO A 15 -5.72 -13.10 -8.59
N GLY A 16 -4.56 -13.75 -8.48
CA GLY A 16 -4.29 -15.03 -9.12
C GLY A 16 -3.97 -14.96 -10.63
N SER A 17 -4.04 -13.79 -11.27
CA SER A 17 -3.60 -13.63 -12.66
C SER A 17 -2.08 -13.85 -12.78
N PRO A 18 -1.55 -14.16 -13.99
CA PRO A 18 -0.11 -14.28 -14.21
C PRO A 18 0.67 -13.03 -13.77
N GLU A 19 0.09 -11.84 -13.97
CA GLU A 19 0.67 -10.59 -13.52
C GLU A 19 0.73 -10.50 -12.00
N TRP A 20 -0.35 -10.84 -11.30
CA TRP A 20 -0.39 -10.91 -9.85
C TRP A 20 0.65 -11.88 -9.29
N LEU A 21 0.69 -13.12 -9.83
CA LEU A 21 1.61 -14.17 -9.38
C LEU A 21 3.08 -13.79 -9.57
N ARG A 22 3.39 -12.97 -10.58
CA ARG A 22 4.73 -12.43 -10.79
C ARG A 22 5.11 -11.35 -9.77
N LEU A 23 4.16 -10.52 -9.37
CA LEU A 23 4.40 -9.38 -8.46
C LEU A 23 4.40 -9.79 -6.99
N ALA A 24 3.51 -10.70 -6.60
CA ALA A 24 3.26 -11.04 -5.20
C ALA A 24 4.51 -11.46 -4.41
N PRO A 25 5.43 -12.30 -4.92
CA PRO A 25 6.65 -12.64 -4.18
C PRO A 25 7.50 -11.43 -3.83
N THR A 26 7.72 -10.52 -4.80
CA THR A 26 8.49 -9.29 -4.56
C THR A 26 7.83 -8.40 -3.51
N ILE A 27 6.50 -8.31 -3.51
CA ILE A 27 5.75 -7.53 -2.51
C ILE A 27 5.90 -8.15 -1.12
N VAL A 28 5.81 -9.48 -1.00
CA VAL A 28 6.02 -10.19 0.26
C VAL A 28 7.43 -9.97 0.80
N ASP A 29 8.46 -10.08 -0.05
CA ASP A 29 9.85 -9.81 0.34
C ASP A 29 10.05 -8.36 0.83
N LEU A 30 9.38 -7.39 0.18
CA LEU A 30 9.40 -5.99 0.62
C LEU A 30 8.71 -5.81 1.97
N PHE A 31 7.59 -6.49 2.19
CA PHE A 31 6.89 -6.49 3.45
C PHE A 31 7.80 -7.00 4.57
N GLU A 32 8.43 -8.16 4.39
CA GLU A 32 9.34 -8.75 5.38
C GLU A 32 10.51 -7.85 5.71
N ARG A 33 11.08 -7.20 4.69
CA ARG A 33 12.17 -6.25 4.88
C ARG A 33 11.74 -5.07 5.73
N ARG A 34 10.57 -4.47 5.42
CA ARG A 34 10.04 -3.33 6.15
C ARG A 34 9.67 -3.67 7.58
N GLU A 35 9.11 -4.84 7.80
CA GLU A 35 8.79 -5.33 9.13
C GLU A 35 10.04 -5.44 10.01
N ARG A 36 11.13 -5.99 9.46
CA ARG A 36 12.43 -6.08 10.14
C ARG A 36 13.07 -4.71 10.38
N GLU A 37 13.06 -3.82 9.38
CA GLU A 37 13.65 -2.48 9.49
C GLU A 37 12.97 -1.63 10.58
N GLN A 38 11.67 -1.74 10.70
CA GLN A 38 10.90 -0.93 11.63
C GLN A 38 10.69 -1.59 13.00
N ARG A 39 11.16 -2.83 13.18
CA ARG A 39 10.95 -3.59 14.42
C ARG A 39 9.49 -3.54 14.88
N LEU A 40 8.57 -3.64 13.91
CA LEU A 40 7.13 -3.47 14.13
C LEU A 40 6.55 -4.53 15.08
N LEU A 41 7.29 -5.60 15.31
CA LEU A 41 6.98 -6.60 16.33
C LEU A 41 8.26 -6.94 17.07
N SER A 42 8.23 -6.90 18.40
CA SER A 42 9.22 -7.56 19.23
C SER A 42 9.16 -9.06 18.97
N ASP A 43 10.21 -9.81 19.31
CA ASP A 43 10.55 -11.20 18.99
C ASP A 43 9.47 -12.30 19.04
N LYS A 44 8.22 -11.97 19.37
CA LYS A 44 7.09 -12.89 19.30
C LYS A 44 6.52 -12.87 17.87
N THR A 45 7.23 -13.49 16.95
CA THR A 45 6.81 -13.69 15.57
C THR A 45 5.61 -14.61 15.52
N SER A 46 4.47 -14.02 15.26
CA SER A 46 3.31 -14.77 14.82
C SER A 46 3.64 -15.36 13.44
N ASP A 47 3.39 -16.66 13.23
CA ASP A 47 3.46 -17.32 11.92
C ASP A 47 2.32 -16.93 10.97
N ALA A 48 1.57 -15.90 11.31
CA ALA A 48 0.47 -15.42 10.49
C ALA A 48 0.97 -15.04 9.07
N PRO A 49 0.33 -15.57 8.03
CA PRO A 49 0.77 -15.34 6.67
C PRO A 49 0.66 -13.87 6.27
N ARG A 50 1.60 -13.40 5.48
CA ARG A 50 1.53 -12.11 4.80
C ARG A 50 0.66 -12.27 3.55
N ALA A 51 -0.28 -11.37 3.37
CA ALA A 51 -1.16 -11.36 2.22
C ALA A 51 -0.92 -10.11 1.38
N VAL A 52 -0.88 -10.27 0.07
CA VAL A 52 -1.00 -9.14 -0.86
C VAL A 52 -2.48 -8.84 -0.98
N ASP A 53 -2.89 -7.65 -0.58
CA ASP A 53 -4.29 -7.26 -0.52
C ASP A 53 -4.75 -6.64 -1.83
N TRP A 54 -3.94 -5.70 -2.36
CA TRP A 54 -4.28 -4.94 -3.55
C TRP A 54 -3.06 -4.66 -4.41
N ILE A 55 -3.24 -4.73 -5.73
CA ILE A 55 -2.26 -4.25 -6.71
C ILE A 55 -3.02 -3.46 -7.76
N TYR A 56 -2.53 -2.27 -8.07
CA TYR A 56 -3.03 -1.42 -9.15
C TYR A 56 -1.91 -1.10 -10.11
N ALA A 57 -2.20 -1.15 -11.40
CA ALA A 57 -1.25 -0.86 -12.47
C ALA A 57 -1.60 0.45 -13.17
N ASN A 58 -0.58 1.25 -13.47
CA ASN A 58 -0.66 2.30 -14.47
C ASN A 58 -0.14 1.75 -15.80
N GLU A 59 -0.93 1.88 -16.84
CA GLU A 59 -0.59 1.47 -18.20
C GLU A 59 -0.09 2.69 -18.98
N ASP A 60 1.08 3.20 -18.66
CA ASP A 60 1.70 4.26 -19.41
C ASP A 60 2.84 3.71 -20.28
N GLY A 61 2.48 3.33 -21.51
CA GLY A 61 3.40 2.94 -22.56
C GLY A 61 4.46 1.90 -22.15
N ALA A 62 5.73 2.27 -22.26
CA ALA A 62 6.88 1.39 -21.99
C ALA A 62 7.20 1.22 -20.49
N ARG A 63 6.54 1.96 -19.62
CA ARG A 63 6.82 1.95 -18.18
C ARG A 63 5.58 1.55 -17.42
N ARG A 64 5.70 0.47 -16.64
CA ARG A 64 4.65 0.04 -15.74
C ARG A 64 5.03 0.41 -14.31
N ILE A 65 4.16 1.17 -13.66
CA ILE A 65 4.25 1.45 -12.24
C ILE A 65 3.07 0.77 -11.58
N TYR A 66 3.36 0.06 -10.50
CA TYR A 66 2.36 -0.60 -9.68
C TYR A 66 2.28 0.07 -8.32
N TYR A 67 1.09 0.34 -7.84
CA TYR A 67 0.81 0.58 -6.45
C TYR A 67 0.36 -0.72 -5.81
N PHE A 68 0.82 -1.03 -4.60
CA PHE A 68 0.43 -2.23 -3.88
C PHE A 68 0.11 -1.94 -2.42
N GLU A 69 -0.75 -2.77 -1.85
CA GLU A 69 -0.96 -2.92 -0.41
C GLU A 69 -0.84 -4.38 -0.04
N ALA A 70 -0.15 -4.65 1.06
CA ALA A 70 -0.01 -5.96 1.65
C ALA A 70 -0.16 -5.87 3.17
N SER A 71 -0.71 -6.90 3.79
CA SER A 71 -0.92 -6.89 5.22
C SER A 71 -0.70 -8.25 5.88
N ARG A 72 -0.54 -8.19 7.20
CA ARG A 72 -0.53 -9.34 8.10
C ARG A 72 -1.33 -9.01 9.35
N ARG A 73 -2.10 -9.97 9.85
CA ARG A 73 -2.79 -9.87 11.13
C ARG A 73 -2.05 -10.66 12.17
N VAL A 74 -1.86 -10.06 13.32
CA VAL A 74 -1.19 -10.67 14.47
C VAL A 74 -2.10 -10.53 15.67
N ALA A 75 -2.32 -11.65 16.38
CA ALA A 75 -3.03 -11.58 17.65
C ALA A 75 -2.19 -10.75 18.64
N SER A 76 -2.79 -9.73 19.22
CA SER A 76 -2.17 -9.03 20.32
C SER A 76 -2.18 -9.94 21.53
N ALA A 77 -1.00 -10.44 21.92
CA ALA A 77 -0.86 -11.00 23.24
C ALA A 77 -0.88 -9.82 24.23
N SER A 78 -2.00 -9.58 24.86
CA SER A 78 -2.21 -8.56 25.89
C SER A 78 -1.44 -8.85 27.19
N ALA A 79 -0.23 -9.39 27.10
CA ALA A 79 0.51 -9.87 28.28
C ALA A 79 1.33 -8.80 29.01
N ASP A 80 1.46 -7.58 28.47
CA ASP A 80 2.34 -6.56 29.05
C ASP A 80 1.77 -5.13 29.01
N VAL A 81 0.47 -4.95 28.81
CA VAL A 81 -0.13 -3.62 28.98
C VAL A 81 -0.99 -3.65 30.24
N ASP A 82 -0.49 -2.98 31.28
CA ASP A 82 -1.08 -2.82 32.60
C ASP A 82 -2.37 -1.96 32.56
N HIS A 83 -3.21 -2.19 31.57
CA HIS A 83 -4.51 -1.55 31.40
C HIS A 83 -5.60 -2.61 31.31
N ASP A 84 -6.29 -2.80 32.40
CA ASP A 84 -7.50 -3.63 32.60
C ASP A 84 -8.68 -3.29 31.64
N THR A 85 -8.44 -2.57 30.55
CA THR A 85 -9.51 -1.98 29.73
C THR A 85 -9.44 -2.26 28.24
N ASP A 86 -8.34 -2.80 27.71
CA ASP A 86 -8.28 -3.09 26.29
C ASP A 86 -8.67 -4.55 26.01
N PRO A 87 -9.74 -4.78 25.25
CA PRO A 87 -10.11 -6.14 24.85
C PRO A 87 -9.00 -6.76 24.00
N PRO A 88 -8.82 -8.08 24.05
CA PRO A 88 -7.90 -8.78 23.18
C PRO A 88 -8.24 -8.42 21.74
N GLY A 89 -7.31 -7.79 21.05
CA GLY A 89 -7.51 -7.28 19.71
C GLY A 89 -6.50 -7.86 18.74
N THR A 90 -6.80 -7.74 17.47
CA THR A 90 -5.89 -8.09 16.39
C THR A 90 -5.18 -6.84 15.90
N VAL A 91 -3.86 -6.90 15.79
CA VAL A 91 -3.06 -5.85 15.15
C VAL A 91 -2.89 -6.19 13.69
N ARG A 92 -3.24 -5.25 12.82
CA ARG A 92 -2.95 -5.33 11.41
C ARG A 92 -1.72 -4.49 11.08
N ILE A 93 -0.73 -5.11 10.49
CA ILE A 93 0.43 -4.43 9.91
C ILE A 93 0.17 -4.32 8.42
N THR A 94 0.20 -3.10 7.90
CA THR A 94 0.03 -2.84 6.46
C THR A 94 1.30 -2.22 5.91
N VAL A 95 1.75 -2.71 4.76
CA VAL A 95 2.82 -2.10 3.96
C VAL A 95 2.23 -1.74 2.61
N ALA A 96 2.36 -0.49 2.23
CA ALA A 96 1.94 0.04 0.95
C ALA A 96 3.12 0.69 0.22
N GLY A 97 3.11 0.69 -1.10
CA GLY A 97 4.19 1.32 -1.85
C GLY A 97 4.04 1.22 -3.36
N PHE A 98 5.11 1.63 -4.03
CA PHE A 98 5.17 1.61 -5.48
C PHE A 98 6.30 0.72 -5.98
N LEU A 99 6.04 -0.01 -7.07
CA LEU A 99 7.00 -0.81 -7.81
C LEU A 99 7.11 -0.26 -9.23
N HIS A 100 8.32 -0.16 -9.74
CA HIS A 100 8.60 0.09 -11.14
C HIS A 100 8.99 -1.22 -11.83
N ASP A 101 8.37 -1.51 -12.96
CA ASP A 101 8.70 -2.64 -13.82
C ASP A 101 9.39 -2.16 -15.09
N ALA A 102 10.68 -2.39 -15.16
CA ALA A 102 11.48 -2.10 -16.32
C ALA A 102 12.04 -3.41 -16.88
N SER A 103 11.58 -3.82 -18.06
CA SER A 103 12.08 -5.02 -18.75
C SER A 103 12.03 -6.29 -17.87
N GLY A 104 10.96 -6.44 -17.09
CA GLY A 104 10.78 -7.59 -16.19
C GLY A 104 11.49 -7.47 -14.85
N ARG A 105 12.24 -6.39 -14.62
CA ARG A 105 12.89 -6.11 -13.34
C ARG A 105 12.00 -5.21 -12.49
N LEU A 106 11.58 -5.71 -11.34
CA LEU A 106 10.81 -4.97 -10.35
C LEU A 106 11.75 -4.21 -9.40
N THR A 107 11.56 -2.90 -9.33
CA THR A 107 12.35 -2.02 -8.46
C THR A 107 11.41 -1.26 -7.53
N PRO A 108 11.58 -1.34 -6.20
CA PRO A 108 10.79 -0.55 -5.27
C PRO A 108 11.12 0.93 -5.40
N LEU A 109 10.07 1.77 -5.49
CA LEU A 109 10.22 3.23 -5.56
C LEU A 109 9.97 3.94 -4.23
N GLY A 110 9.50 3.21 -3.24
CA GLY A 110 9.21 3.69 -1.90
C GLY A 110 8.12 2.84 -1.27
N THR A 111 8.21 2.66 0.04
CA THR A 111 7.22 1.91 0.83
C THR A 111 6.93 2.65 2.12
N LYS A 112 5.69 2.58 2.56
CA LYS A 112 5.23 3.07 3.86
C LYS A 112 4.63 1.90 4.61
N SER A 113 4.91 1.78 5.90
CA SER A 113 4.28 0.80 6.78
C SER A 113 3.48 1.49 7.87
N GLU A 114 2.39 0.87 8.25
CA GLU A 114 1.47 1.38 9.25
C GLU A 114 0.98 0.24 10.14
N LEU A 115 0.95 0.49 11.44
CA LEU A 115 0.39 -0.40 12.44
C LEU A 115 -1.04 0.05 12.76
N ARG A 116 -2.00 -0.85 12.63
CA ARG A 116 -3.40 -0.58 12.94
C ARG A 116 -3.94 -1.59 13.91
N TRP A 117 -4.72 -1.11 14.88
CA TRP A 117 -5.49 -1.96 15.77
C TRP A 117 -6.85 -2.25 15.11
N GLU A 118 -7.20 -3.52 15.03
CA GLU A 118 -8.51 -3.97 14.58
C GLU A 118 -9.20 -4.66 15.75
N GLN A 119 -10.47 -4.33 15.98
CA GLN A 119 -11.29 -5.05 16.96
C GLN A 119 -11.70 -6.40 16.40
N ASP A 120 -11.76 -7.41 17.26
CA ASP A 120 -12.28 -8.73 16.93
C ASP A 120 -13.74 -8.63 16.46
N GLY A 121 -14.07 -9.36 15.40
CA GLY A 121 -15.41 -9.36 14.79
C GLY A 121 -15.54 -8.58 13.49
N LEU A 122 -14.50 -7.87 13.04
CA LEU A 122 -14.47 -7.34 11.69
C LEU A 122 -14.25 -8.46 10.67
N PRO A 123 -14.86 -8.37 9.47
CA PRO A 123 -14.72 -9.40 8.46
C PRO A 123 -13.26 -9.64 8.10
N ALA A 124 -12.87 -10.90 7.98
CA ALA A 124 -11.53 -11.29 7.57
C ALA A 124 -11.26 -10.81 6.13
N GLY A 125 -10.23 -10.02 5.95
CA GLY A 125 -9.77 -9.49 4.67
C GLY A 125 -10.00 -8.00 4.49
N PRO A 126 -9.21 -7.37 3.60
CA PRO A 126 -9.40 -5.96 3.29
C PRO A 126 -10.68 -5.80 2.49
N SER A 127 -11.71 -5.22 3.09
CA SER A 127 -12.93 -4.87 2.38
C SER A 127 -12.72 -3.70 1.42
N ARG A 128 -11.68 -2.92 1.65
CA ARG A 128 -11.31 -1.73 0.85
C ARG A 128 -9.81 -1.47 0.96
N PRO A 129 -9.16 -0.94 -0.11
CA PRO A 129 -7.79 -0.46 0.00
C PRO A 129 -7.72 0.75 0.95
N ASP A 130 -6.62 0.86 1.67
CA ASP A 130 -6.34 2.04 2.52
C ASP A 130 -6.16 3.28 1.65
N PHE A 131 -5.58 3.10 0.47
CA PHE A 131 -5.44 4.13 -0.55
C PHE A 131 -5.97 3.61 -1.89
N LEU A 132 -7.01 4.22 -2.39
CA LEU A 132 -7.57 3.92 -3.70
C LEU A 132 -6.95 4.85 -4.74
N PRO A 133 -6.19 4.34 -5.73
CA PRO A 133 -5.76 5.14 -6.87
C PRO A 133 -6.95 5.58 -7.71
N LEU A 134 -7.07 6.88 -7.94
CA LEU A 134 -8.14 7.48 -8.75
C LEU A 134 -7.70 7.74 -10.19
N GLY A 135 -6.41 7.96 -10.40
CA GLY A 135 -5.86 8.24 -11.71
C GLY A 135 -4.38 8.62 -11.64
N VAL A 136 -3.77 8.66 -12.80
CA VAL A 136 -2.36 9.04 -12.97
C VAL A 136 -2.26 10.08 -14.08
N VAL A 137 -1.44 11.09 -13.84
CA VAL A 137 -1.04 12.07 -14.85
C VAL A 137 0.44 11.88 -15.14
N ALA A 138 0.75 11.50 -16.37
CA ALA A 138 2.13 11.30 -16.83
C ALA A 138 2.70 12.58 -17.42
N GLN A 139 3.96 12.89 -17.09
CA GLN A 139 4.73 13.98 -17.66
C GLN A 139 6.20 13.55 -17.84
N GLY A 140 6.56 13.13 -19.02
CA GLY A 140 7.90 12.61 -19.29
C GLY A 140 8.22 11.36 -18.45
N GLU A 141 9.25 11.47 -17.61
CA GLU A 141 9.67 10.36 -16.72
C GLU A 141 8.97 10.32 -15.37
N ARG A 142 8.08 11.25 -15.11
CA ARG A 142 7.37 11.41 -13.83
C ARG A 142 5.90 11.06 -14.01
N SER A 143 5.34 10.45 -12.99
CA SER A 143 3.91 10.16 -12.90
C SER A 143 3.35 10.73 -11.62
N VAL A 144 2.29 11.49 -11.70
CA VAL A 144 1.57 11.99 -10.51
C VAL A 144 0.36 11.12 -10.27
N TRP A 145 0.39 10.37 -9.19
CA TRP A 145 -0.70 9.50 -8.76
C TRP A 145 -1.64 10.25 -7.84
N VAL A 146 -2.92 10.21 -8.16
CA VAL A 146 -3.99 10.76 -7.33
C VAL A 146 -4.55 9.63 -6.49
N MET A 147 -4.31 9.68 -5.18
CA MET A 147 -4.71 8.65 -4.22
C MET A 147 -5.79 9.19 -3.30
N LYS A 148 -6.85 8.40 -3.09
CA LYS A 148 -7.87 8.67 -2.07
C LYS A 148 -7.62 7.77 -0.88
N GLY A 149 -7.36 8.37 0.29
CA GLY A 149 -7.29 7.66 1.56
C GLY A 149 -8.59 7.79 2.35
N GLN A 150 -8.85 6.80 3.22
CA GLN A 150 -9.98 6.82 4.13
C GLN A 150 -9.61 6.13 5.44
N SER A 151 -9.96 6.75 6.59
CA SER A 151 -9.87 6.13 7.90
C SER A 151 -11.08 6.57 8.73
N GLY A 152 -11.89 5.61 9.14
CA GLY A 152 -13.17 5.91 9.78
C GLY A 152 -14.04 6.82 8.90
N THR A 153 -14.40 7.99 9.44
CA THR A 153 -15.20 9.01 8.73
C THR A 153 -14.37 10.01 7.93
N SER A 154 -13.05 10.05 8.16
CA SER A 154 -12.15 10.99 7.51
C SER A 154 -11.74 10.49 6.13
N LYS A 155 -11.78 11.38 5.15
CA LYS A 155 -11.32 11.14 3.78
C LYS A 155 -10.27 12.18 3.43
N TRP A 156 -9.27 11.77 2.66
CA TRP A 156 -8.27 12.70 2.14
C TRP A 156 -7.82 12.28 0.76
N PHE A 157 -7.21 13.23 0.06
CA PHE A 157 -6.57 12.99 -1.22
C PHE A 157 -5.10 13.32 -1.11
N THR A 158 -4.26 12.47 -1.67
CA THR A 158 -2.81 12.70 -1.72
C THR A 158 -2.33 12.58 -3.15
N LEU A 159 -1.54 13.55 -3.57
CA LEU A 159 -0.82 13.51 -4.83
C LEU A 159 0.58 12.98 -4.56
N TYR A 160 0.95 11.89 -5.21
CA TYR A 160 2.29 11.32 -5.16
C TYR A 160 3.01 11.55 -6.49
N ASP A 161 4.17 12.19 -6.43
CA ASP A 161 5.14 12.21 -7.52
C ASP A 161 5.92 10.90 -7.46
N VAL A 162 5.78 10.10 -8.50
CA VAL A 162 6.41 8.77 -8.61
C VAL A 162 7.34 8.78 -9.82
N SER A 163 8.61 8.53 -9.60
CA SER A 163 9.65 8.50 -10.63
C SER A 163 10.61 7.34 -10.37
N THR A 164 11.53 7.09 -11.29
CA THR A 164 12.57 6.07 -11.12
C THR A 164 13.53 6.37 -9.96
N SER A 165 13.59 7.62 -9.53
CA SER A 165 14.39 8.05 -8.36
C SER A 165 13.69 7.89 -7.02
N GLY A 166 12.38 7.59 -7.03
CA GLY A 166 11.61 7.38 -5.80
C GLY A 166 10.22 7.99 -5.83
N THR A 167 9.62 8.07 -4.65
CA THR A 167 8.25 8.54 -4.45
C THR A 167 8.22 9.66 -3.42
N ARG A 168 7.47 10.72 -3.71
CA ARG A 168 7.29 11.87 -2.82
C ARG A 168 5.84 12.33 -2.80
N ALA A 169 5.27 12.53 -1.61
CA ALA A 169 3.99 13.22 -1.48
C ALA A 169 4.17 14.72 -1.82
N LEU A 170 3.36 15.21 -2.75
CA LEU A 170 3.35 16.62 -3.17
C LEU A 170 2.35 17.44 -2.36
N LEU A 171 1.16 16.87 -2.17
CA LEU A 171 0.03 17.54 -1.53
C LEU A 171 -0.84 16.49 -0.85
N THR A 172 -1.34 16.81 0.33
CA THR A 172 -2.43 16.07 0.97
C THR A 172 -3.53 17.06 1.35
N ALA A 173 -4.74 16.82 0.88
CA ALA A 173 -5.91 17.60 1.19
C ALA A 173 -6.94 16.73 1.91
N ARG A 174 -7.50 17.20 3.02
CA ARG A 174 -8.62 16.53 3.70
C ARG A 174 -9.92 16.97 3.06
N ALA A 175 -10.81 16.01 2.84
CA ALA A 175 -12.18 16.28 2.51
C ALA A 175 -12.98 16.35 3.82
N ASP A 176 -13.08 17.54 4.39
CA ASP A 176 -13.95 17.75 5.52
C ASP A 176 -15.42 17.64 5.03
N ARG A 177 -16.28 17.07 5.87
CA ARG A 177 -17.71 17.04 5.57
C ARG A 177 -18.21 18.49 5.58
N CYS A 178 -18.73 18.93 4.44
CA CYS A 178 -19.66 20.06 4.41
C CYS A 178 -20.96 19.66 5.09
#